data_3a0d2bd68f95607d5397ccaa86fe3840
#
_entry.id   3a0d2bd68f95607d5397ccaa86fe3840
#
_cell.length_a   1.000
_cell.length_b   1.000
_cell.length_c   1.000
_cell.angle_alpha   90.00
_cell.angle_beta   90.00
_cell.angle_gamma   90.00
#
_symmetry.space_group_name_H-M   'P 1'
#
loop_
_entity.id
_entity.type
_entity.pdbx_description
1 polymer ?
#
loop_
_entity_poly.entity_id
_entity_poly.type
_entity_poly.pdbx_seq_one_letter_code
_entity_poly.pdbx_strand_id
1 'polypeptide(L)'
;VLRYDIRGHGGTEVPPGPYTLEQMADDLHALLDELGIRETHFVGLSMGGLIGMTAALRFPDRIRRLVLCDTTAQYGPAVEGMWHDRLRVAETEGMTESLIERTMAIWFTAKFRAEHAAQVDRVRGMLRATDPRGYAASIRAIGFVNLIPRLGAIRSPTLVIVGEKDP
;
A
#
# COMPACT_ATOMS: atom_id res chain seq x y z
N VAL A 1 12.59 -14.57 5.19
CA VAL A 1 11.65 -13.46 4.95
C VAL A 1 11.64 -13.16 3.46
N LEU A 2 10.46 -13.22 2.82
CA LEU A 2 10.25 -12.81 1.44
C LEU A 2 9.79 -11.34 1.44
N ARG A 3 10.36 -10.54 0.55
CA ARG A 3 9.90 -9.19 0.21
C ARG A 3 9.82 -9.11 -1.31
N TYR A 4 8.78 -8.48 -1.83
CA TYR A 4 8.60 -8.32 -3.27
C TYR A 4 8.10 -6.90 -3.57
N ASP A 5 8.38 -6.44 -4.76
CA ASP A 5 7.82 -5.20 -5.28
C ASP A 5 6.47 -5.51 -5.93
N ILE A 6 5.44 -4.81 -5.51
CA ILE A 6 4.09 -4.97 -6.08
C ILE A 6 4.05 -4.42 -7.51
N ARG A 7 3.06 -4.86 -8.30
CA ARG A 7 2.84 -4.31 -9.66
C ARG A 7 2.89 -2.79 -9.66
N GLY A 8 3.57 -2.22 -10.65
CA GLY A 8 3.70 -0.76 -10.82
C GLY A 8 4.74 -0.10 -9.90
N HIS A 9 5.50 -0.86 -9.10
CA HIS A 9 6.49 -0.32 -8.17
C HIS A 9 7.82 -1.06 -8.24
N GLY A 10 8.90 -0.37 -7.85
CA GLY A 10 10.22 -0.95 -7.74
C GLY A 10 10.71 -1.58 -9.04
N GLY A 11 11.16 -2.84 -8.97
CA GLY A 11 11.60 -3.62 -10.13
C GLY A 11 10.51 -4.41 -10.83
N THR A 12 9.27 -4.38 -10.33
CA THR A 12 8.14 -5.09 -10.95
C THR A 12 7.55 -4.27 -12.10
N GLU A 13 7.08 -4.95 -13.13
CA GLU A 13 6.47 -4.33 -14.31
C GLU A 13 5.32 -3.37 -13.95
N VAL A 14 5.11 -2.40 -14.84
CA VAL A 14 4.02 -1.43 -14.77
C VAL A 14 2.97 -1.79 -15.82
N PRO A 15 2.14 -2.81 -15.60
CA PRO A 15 1.09 -3.16 -16.55
C PRO A 15 0.07 -2.03 -16.65
N PRO A 16 -0.66 -1.93 -17.78
CA PRO A 16 -1.72 -0.94 -17.91
C PRO A 16 -2.76 -1.08 -16.79
N GLY A 17 -3.15 0.06 -16.18
CA GLY A 17 -4.20 0.11 -15.15
C GLY A 17 -5.62 0.24 -15.71
N PRO A 18 -6.64 0.36 -14.83
CA PRO A 18 -6.52 0.53 -13.39
C PRO A 18 -6.14 -0.76 -12.65
N TYR A 19 -5.52 -0.63 -11.45
CA TYR A 19 -5.29 -1.77 -10.57
C TYR A 19 -6.44 -1.93 -9.57
N THR A 20 -6.58 -3.14 -9.04
CA THR A 20 -7.50 -3.45 -7.93
C THR A 20 -6.75 -4.18 -6.81
N LEU A 21 -7.29 -4.12 -5.59
CA LEU A 21 -6.74 -4.88 -4.48
C LEU A 21 -6.83 -6.39 -4.71
N GLU A 22 -7.87 -6.82 -5.41
CA GLU A 22 -8.04 -8.22 -5.81
C GLU A 22 -6.91 -8.68 -6.73
N GLN A 23 -6.55 -7.88 -7.75
CA GLN A 23 -5.42 -8.20 -8.62
C GLN A 23 -4.10 -8.26 -7.85
N MET A 24 -3.86 -7.33 -6.92
CA MET A 24 -2.65 -7.34 -6.09
C MET A 24 -2.60 -8.55 -5.14
N ALA A 25 -3.75 -8.99 -4.65
CA ALA A 25 -3.85 -10.22 -3.84
C ALA A 25 -3.64 -11.47 -4.70
N ASP A 26 -4.13 -11.47 -5.94
CA ASP A 26 -3.91 -12.56 -6.91
C ASP A 26 -2.42 -12.65 -7.31
N ASP A 27 -1.72 -11.52 -7.47
CA ASP A 27 -0.27 -11.50 -7.68
C ASP A 27 0.49 -12.13 -6.51
N LEU A 28 0.12 -11.77 -5.28
CA LEU A 28 0.71 -12.41 -4.09
C LEU A 28 0.46 -13.91 -4.09
N HIS A 29 -0.77 -14.33 -4.41
CA HIS A 29 -1.12 -15.74 -4.46
C HIS A 29 -0.27 -16.49 -5.51
N ALA A 30 -0.19 -15.94 -6.72
CA ALA A 30 0.61 -16.52 -7.81
C ALA A 30 2.11 -16.59 -7.45
N LEU A 31 2.64 -15.55 -6.80
CA LEU A 31 4.03 -15.54 -6.32
C LEU A 31 4.28 -16.64 -5.28
N LEU A 32 3.36 -16.85 -4.34
CA LEU A 32 3.47 -17.92 -3.35
C LEU A 32 3.42 -19.29 -4.00
N ASP A 33 2.60 -19.49 -5.03
CA ASP A 33 2.51 -20.73 -5.79
C ASP A 33 3.80 -21.02 -6.55
N GLU A 34 4.34 -20.03 -7.26
CA GLU A 34 5.60 -20.18 -8.01
C GLU A 34 6.77 -20.53 -7.09
N LEU A 35 6.78 -20.02 -5.87
CA LEU A 35 7.80 -20.31 -4.87
C LEU A 35 7.52 -21.59 -4.06
N GLY A 36 6.43 -22.30 -4.31
CA GLY A 36 6.05 -23.49 -3.57
C GLY A 36 5.67 -23.21 -2.11
N ILE A 37 5.30 -21.96 -1.77
CA ILE A 37 4.94 -21.56 -0.41
C ILE A 37 3.44 -21.77 -0.23
N ARG A 38 3.05 -22.80 0.52
CA ARG A 38 1.66 -23.18 0.72
C ARG A 38 0.90 -22.22 1.64
N GLU A 39 1.54 -21.77 2.72
CA GLU A 39 0.97 -20.83 3.69
C GLU A 39 2.04 -19.87 4.19
N THR A 40 1.65 -18.65 4.59
CA THR A 40 2.59 -17.64 5.07
C THR A 40 2.02 -16.83 6.24
N HIS A 41 2.91 -16.19 7.00
CA HIS A 41 2.57 -15.04 7.83
C HIS A 41 2.78 -13.79 6.98
N PHE A 42 1.81 -12.90 6.96
CA PHE A 42 1.87 -11.70 6.15
C PHE A 42 1.99 -10.45 7.01
N VAL A 43 2.91 -9.56 6.67
CA VAL A 43 3.07 -8.24 7.29
C VAL A 43 2.90 -7.20 6.20
N GLY A 44 1.92 -6.33 6.34
CA GLY A 44 1.62 -5.28 5.38
C GLY A 44 1.57 -3.90 6.00
N LEU A 45 2.30 -2.95 5.40
CA LEU A 45 2.27 -1.54 5.75
C LEU A 45 1.38 -0.78 4.76
N SER A 46 0.45 0.05 5.24
CA SER A 46 -0.42 0.90 4.42
C SER A 46 -1.12 0.10 3.31
N MET A 47 -0.82 0.35 2.03
CA MET A 47 -1.33 -0.43 0.90
C MET A 47 -1.04 -1.93 1.03
N GLY A 48 0.12 -2.31 1.59
CA GLY A 48 0.43 -3.71 1.90
C GLY A 48 -0.55 -4.32 2.89
N GLY A 49 -1.06 -3.53 3.86
CA GLY A 49 -2.11 -3.98 4.77
C GLY A 49 -3.45 -4.24 4.06
N LEU A 50 -3.82 -3.37 3.12
CA LEU A 50 -5.01 -3.56 2.27
C LEU A 50 -4.90 -4.83 1.41
N ILE A 51 -3.71 -5.06 0.81
CA ILE A 51 -3.41 -6.29 0.06
C ILE A 51 -3.52 -7.50 0.98
N GLY A 52 -2.95 -7.42 2.19
CA GLY A 52 -3.00 -8.51 3.18
C GLY A 52 -4.42 -8.85 3.62
N MET A 53 -5.26 -7.85 3.91
CA MET A 53 -6.69 -8.05 4.23
C MET A 53 -7.43 -8.69 3.05
N THR A 54 -7.19 -8.19 1.83
CA THR A 54 -7.82 -8.74 0.61
C THR A 54 -7.38 -10.18 0.36
N ALA A 55 -6.10 -10.48 0.53
CA ALA A 55 -5.57 -11.84 0.39
C ALA A 55 -6.16 -12.79 1.45
N ALA A 56 -6.28 -12.34 2.72
CA ALA A 56 -6.88 -13.15 3.78
C ALA A 56 -8.37 -13.42 3.54
N LEU A 57 -9.08 -12.50 2.88
CA LEU A 57 -10.48 -12.68 2.49
C LEU A 57 -10.65 -13.62 1.30
N ARG A 58 -9.74 -13.56 0.31
CA ARG A 58 -9.83 -14.34 -0.94
C ARG A 58 -9.22 -15.74 -0.80
N PHE A 59 -8.13 -15.83 -0.04
CA PHE A 59 -7.31 -17.03 0.13
C PHE A 59 -7.07 -17.32 1.62
N PRO A 60 -8.14 -17.61 2.41
CA PRO A 60 -8.04 -17.70 3.88
C PRO A 60 -7.06 -18.76 4.35
N ASP A 61 -6.84 -19.82 3.58
CA ASP A 61 -5.92 -20.91 3.92
C ASP A 61 -4.45 -20.59 3.60
N ARG A 62 -4.18 -19.46 2.91
CA ARG A 62 -2.83 -19.03 2.54
C ARG A 62 -2.23 -18.07 3.56
N ILE A 63 -3.05 -17.35 4.30
CA ILE A 63 -2.61 -16.35 5.28
C ILE A 63 -2.82 -16.91 6.70
N ARG A 64 -1.76 -17.39 7.31
CA ARG A 64 -1.81 -18.03 8.62
C ARG A 64 -1.94 -17.02 9.77
N ARG A 65 -1.24 -15.90 9.69
CA ARG A 65 -1.33 -14.75 10.61
C ARG A 65 -1.14 -13.47 9.81
N LEU A 66 -1.81 -12.41 10.23
CA LEU A 66 -1.80 -11.12 9.56
C LEU A 66 -1.29 -10.04 10.51
N VAL A 67 -0.36 -9.23 10.08
CA VAL A 67 0.08 -8.02 10.78
C VAL A 67 -0.21 -6.83 9.87
N LEU A 68 -1.00 -5.90 10.38
CA LEU A 68 -1.46 -4.70 9.69
C LEU A 68 -0.78 -3.48 10.33
N CYS A 69 0.06 -2.80 9.58
CA CYS A 69 0.81 -1.63 10.05
C CYS A 69 0.30 -0.38 9.34
N ASP A 70 -0.05 0.66 10.11
CA ASP A 70 -0.41 2.00 9.60
C ASP A 70 -1.33 1.91 8.37
N THR A 71 -2.45 1.21 8.50
CA THR A 71 -3.39 0.91 7.42
C THR A 71 -4.84 1.04 7.87
N THR A 72 -5.74 1.15 6.92
CA THR A 72 -7.18 1.23 7.17
C THR A 72 -7.94 0.29 6.25
N ALA A 73 -9.16 -0.07 6.62
CA ALA A 73 -10.07 -0.80 5.74
C ALA A 73 -10.96 0.11 4.88
N GLN A 74 -11.00 1.39 5.22
CA GLN A 74 -11.75 2.41 4.49
C GLN A 74 -11.20 3.79 4.84
N TYR A 75 -11.07 4.64 3.84
CA TYR A 75 -10.83 6.07 4.07
C TYR A 75 -12.17 6.79 4.25
N GLY A 76 -12.22 7.71 5.22
CA GLY A 76 -13.40 8.53 5.44
C GLY A 76 -13.54 9.65 4.40
N PRO A 77 -14.75 10.27 4.29
CA PRO A 77 -15.00 11.32 3.31
C PRO A 77 -14.13 12.58 3.49
N ALA A 78 -13.57 12.78 4.68
CA ALA A 78 -12.69 13.92 4.95
C ALA A 78 -11.38 13.90 4.13
N VAL A 79 -10.92 12.73 3.69
CA VAL A 79 -9.68 12.58 2.91
C VAL A 79 -9.94 12.25 1.43
N GLU A 80 -11.18 12.16 1.01
CA GLU A 80 -11.54 11.83 -0.38
C GLU A 80 -10.96 12.84 -1.38
N GLY A 81 -11.06 14.14 -1.07
CA GLY A 81 -10.49 15.20 -1.90
C GLY A 81 -8.97 15.09 -2.06
N MET A 82 -8.27 14.65 -1.02
CA MET A 82 -6.83 14.39 -1.09
C MET A 82 -6.51 13.25 -2.07
N TRP A 83 -7.29 12.17 -2.07
CA TRP A 83 -7.09 11.05 -2.99
C TRP A 83 -7.36 11.45 -4.44
N HIS A 84 -8.41 12.23 -4.70
CA HIS A 84 -8.69 12.77 -6.02
C HIS A 84 -7.57 13.69 -6.52
N ASP A 85 -7.06 14.60 -5.68
CA ASP A 85 -5.95 15.48 -6.06
C ASP A 85 -4.66 14.70 -6.34
N ARG A 86 -4.32 13.73 -5.49
CA ARG A 86 -3.15 12.85 -5.72
C ARG A 86 -3.23 12.12 -7.04
N LEU A 87 -4.40 11.56 -7.34
CA LEU A 87 -4.65 10.85 -8.59
C LEU A 87 -4.49 11.78 -9.79
N ARG A 88 -5.16 12.93 -9.75
CA ARG A 88 -5.08 13.94 -10.82
C ARG A 88 -3.63 14.36 -11.06
N VAL A 89 -2.90 14.76 -10.03
CA VAL A 89 -1.50 15.19 -10.17
C VAL A 89 -0.65 14.08 -10.77
N ALA A 90 -0.75 12.86 -10.27
CA ALA A 90 0.03 11.74 -10.78
C ALA A 90 -0.25 11.44 -12.26
N GLU A 91 -1.51 11.58 -12.71
CA GLU A 91 -1.92 11.33 -14.10
C GLU A 91 -1.55 12.43 -15.06
N THR A 92 -1.57 13.69 -14.62
CA THR A 92 -1.39 14.84 -15.51
C THR A 92 -0.01 15.48 -15.42
N GLU A 93 0.64 15.39 -14.26
CA GLU A 93 1.90 16.09 -13.96
C GLU A 93 3.02 15.12 -13.55
N GLY A 94 2.66 13.86 -13.23
CA GLY A 94 3.60 12.84 -12.77
C GLY A 94 3.97 12.97 -11.29
N MET A 95 5.14 12.43 -10.92
CA MET A 95 5.67 12.47 -9.55
C MET A 95 6.34 13.81 -9.27
N THR A 96 5.56 14.88 -9.16
CA THR A 96 6.06 16.23 -8.89
C THR A 96 6.67 16.35 -7.50
N GLU A 97 7.63 17.27 -7.34
CA GLU A 97 8.23 17.56 -6.01
C GLU A 97 7.15 17.97 -4.98
N SER A 98 6.13 18.72 -5.40
CA SER A 98 5.01 19.10 -4.52
C SER A 98 4.24 17.88 -4.03
N LEU A 99 3.95 16.90 -4.89
CA LEU A 99 3.28 15.65 -4.51
C LEU A 99 4.15 14.83 -3.55
N ILE A 100 5.45 14.74 -3.84
CA ILE A 100 6.43 14.03 -3.02
C ILE A 100 6.51 14.66 -1.62
N GLU A 101 6.73 15.98 -1.53
CA GLU A 101 6.89 16.64 -0.23
C GLU A 101 5.61 16.59 0.63
N ARG A 102 4.42 16.70 0.01
CA ARG A 102 3.16 16.48 0.73
C ARG A 102 3.08 15.04 1.26
N THR A 103 3.52 14.07 0.49
CA THR A 103 3.56 12.66 0.93
C THR A 103 4.54 12.46 2.08
N MET A 104 5.75 13.05 1.99
CA MET A 104 6.74 13.01 3.05
C MET A 104 6.24 13.65 4.36
N ALA A 105 5.44 14.71 4.26
CA ALA A 105 4.85 15.39 5.42
C ALA A 105 3.79 14.53 6.13
N ILE A 106 3.10 13.65 5.40
CA ILE A 106 2.13 12.71 5.98
C ILE A 106 2.86 11.51 6.60
N TRP A 107 3.86 10.94 5.90
CA TRP A 107 4.52 9.72 6.35
C TRP A 107 5.50 9.91 7.51
N PHE A 108 6.08 11.10 7.66
CA PHE A 108 7.09 11.38 8.67
C PHE A 108 6.77 12.63 9.49
N THR A 109 6.85 12.52 10.79
CA THR A 109 6.71 13.67 11.68
C THR A 109 7.78 14.74 11.38
N ALA A 110 7.50 16.02 11.67
CA ALA A 110 8.47 17.09 11.48
C ALA A 110 9.78 16.84 12.25
N LYS A 111 9.68 16.28 13.47
CA LYS A 111 10.84 15.89 14.28
C LYS A 111 11.67 14.82 13.57
N PHE A 112 11.05 13.74 13.09
CA PHE A 112 11.77 12.67 12.39
C PHE A 112 12.46 13.20 11.12
N ARG A 113 11.81 14.06 10.35
CA ARG A 113 12.38 14.65 9.15
C ARG A 113 13.62 15.48 9.44
N ALA A 114 13.64 16.19 10.58
CA ALA A 114 14.79 17.00 11.00
C ALA A 114 15.96 16.14 11.51
N GLU A 115 15.67 15.08 12.28
CA GLU A 115 16.69 14.26 12.94
C GLU A 115 17.23 13.13 12.05
N HIS A 116 16.48 12.71 10.99
CA HIS A 116 16.78 11.55 10.16
C HIS A 116 16.77 11.88 8.66
N ALA A 117 17.38 13.00 8.27
CA ALA A 117 17.35 13.50 6.90
C ALA A 117 17.78 12.45 5.85
N ALA A 118 18.81 11.67 6.12
CA ALA A 118 19.30 10.66 5.18
C ALA A 118 18.27 9.55 4.90
N GLN A 119 17.52 9.10 5.92
CA GLN A 119 16.44 8.12 5.76
C GLN A 119 15.27 8.71 4.97
N VAL A 120 14.91 9.96 5.28
CA VAL A 120 13.86 10.71 4.58
C VAL A 120 14.21 10.93 3.12
N ASP A 121 15.46 11.32 2.82
CA ASP A 121 15.95 11.50 1.45
C ASP A 121 15.96 10.21 0.65
N ARG A 122 16.28 9.10 1.28
CA ARG A 122 16.17 7.77 0.64
C ARG A 122 14.74 7.49 0.18
N VAL A 123 13.75 7.71 1.05
CA VAL A 123 12.33 7.47 0.71
C VAL A 123 11.85 8.48 -0.34
N ARG A 124 12.27 9.74 -0.26
CA ARG A 124 12.02 10.75 -1.28
C ARG A 124 12.56 10.31 -2.65
N GLY A 125 13.77 9.75 -2.69
CA GLY A 125 14.37 9.18 -3.90
C GLY A 125 13.56 8.01 -4.46
N MET A 126 13.01 7.15 -3.61
CA MET A 126 12.13 6.06 -4.04
C MET A 126 10.85 6.59 -4.68
N LEU A 127 10.22 7.61 -4.10
CA LEU A 127 9.02 8.25 -4.67
C LEU A 127 9.33 8.89 -6.04
N ARG A 128 10.46 9.58 -6.19
CA ARG A 128 10.88 10.15 -7.48
C ARG A 128 11.09 9.09 -8.56
N ALA A 129 11.59 7.92 -8.18
CA ALA A 129 11.83 6.82 -9.10
C ALA A 129 10.57 6.00 -9.43
N THR A 130 9.47 6.23 -8.72
CA THR A 130 8.20 5.51 -8.97
C THR A 130 7.59 5.97 -10.29
N ASP A 131 7.21 5.01 -11.15
CA ASP A 131 6.48 5.31 -12.39
C ASP A 131 5.12 5.94 -12.04
N PRO A 132 4.81 7.15 -12.54
CA PRO A 132 3.56 7.84 -12.22
C PRO A 132 2.32 7.06 -12.65
N ARG A 133 2.40 6.22 -13.69
CA ARG A 133 1.30 5.36 -14.15
C ARG A 133 1.00 4.28 -13.11
N GLY A 134 2.05 3.62 -12.60
CA GLY A 134 1.92 2.62 -11.52
C GLY A 134 1.41 3.24 -10.23
N TYR A 135 1.91 4.43 -9.87
CA TYR A 135 1.44 5.18 -8.71
C TYR A 135 -0.05 5.54 -8.84
N ALA A 136 -0.47 6.14 -9.96
CA ALA A 136 -1.86 6.52 -10.21
C ALA A 136 -2.80 5.30 -10.19
N ALA A 137 -2.40 4.20 -10.85
CA ALA A 137 -3.17 2.96 -10.86
C ALA A 137 -3.34 2.38 -9.44
N SER A 138 -2.32 2.48 -8.58
CA SER A 138 -2.39 2.06 -7.18
C SER A 138 -3.26 2.99 -6.33
N ILE A 139 -3.20 4.31 -6.54
CA ILE A 139 -4.11 5.27 -5.88
C ILE A 139 -5.57 4.93 -6.20
N ARG A 140 -5.90 4.55 -7.43
CA ARG A 140 -7.25 4.09 -7.79
C ARG A 140 -7.67 2.85 -7.00
N ALA A 141 -6.75 1.92 -6.77
CA ALA A 141 -7.04 0.70 -6.02
C ALA A 141 -7.30 0.95 -4.53
N ILE A 142 -6.60 1.92 -3.91
CA ILE A 142 -6.62 2.12 -2.46
C ILE A 142 -7.47 3.30 -1.99
N GLY A 143 -7.50 4.39 -2.76
CA GLY A 143 -8.09 5.67 -2.32
C GLY A 143 -9.61 5.61 -2.08
N PHE A 144 -10.28 4.64 -2.69
CA PHE A 144 -11.75 4.50 -2.66
C PHE A 144 -12.21 3.14 -2.12
N VAL A 145 -11.33 2.46 -1.39
CA VAL A 145 -11.58 1.13 -0.84
C VAL A 145 -12.59 1.16 0.30
N ASN A 146 -13.43 0.12 0.37
CA ASN A 146 -14.24 -0.18 1.55
C ASN A 146 -14.26 -1.69 1.81
N LEU A 147 -13.42 -2.15 2.71
CA LEU A 147 -13.37 -3.54 3.17
C LEU A 147 -14.16 -3.77 4.46
N ILE A 148 -14.69 -2.71 5.12
CA ILE A 148 -15.37 -2.82 6.42
C ILE A 148 -16.44 -3.91 6.43
N PRO A 149 -17.35 -4.00 5.44
CA PRO A 149 -18.41 -5.02 5.45
C PRO A 149 -17.90 -6.46 5.39
N ARG A 150 -16.64 -6.66 4.99
CA ARG A 150 -16.04 -7.98 4.76
C ARG A 150 -15.08 -8.40 5.87
N LEU A 151 -14.64 -7.49 6.74
CA LEU A 151 -13.61 -7.76 7.76
C LEU A 151 -13.94 -8.93 8.67
N GLY A 152 -15.20 -9.12 9.02
CA GLY A 152 -15.66 -10.24 9.85
C GLY A 152 -15.42 -11.63 9.26
N ALA A 153 -15.09 -11.72 7.97
CA ALA A 153 -14.77 -12.99 7.31
C ALA A 153 -13.26 -13.34 7.36
N ILE A 154 -12.41 -12.44 7.82
CA ILE A 154 -10.97 -12.71 8.03
C ILE A 154 -10.84 -13.69 9.20
N ARG A 155 -10.26 -14.87 8.94
CA ARG A 155 -10.08 -15.93 9.93
C ARG A 155 -8.69 -15.91 10.58
N SER A 156 -7.72 -15.28 9.93
CA SER A 156 -6.33 -15.22 10.39
C SER A 156 -6.25 -14.42 11.69
N PRO A 157 -5.58 -14.91 12.74
CA PRO A 157 -5.22 -14.10 13.89
C PRO A 157 -4.48 -12.84 13.40
N THR A 158 -4.99 -11.67 13.76
CA THR A 158 -4.54 -10.38 13.24
C THR A 158 -4.00 -9.49 14.35
N LEU A 159 -2.79 -8.95 14.14
CA LEU A 159 -2.20 -7.89 14.95
C LEU A 159 -2.29 -6.58 14.17
N VAL A 160 -2.79 -5.53 14.80
CA VAL A 160 -2.81 -4.17 14.25
C VAL A 160 -1.80 -3.32 14.99
N ILE A 161 -0.97 -2.62 14.24
CA ILE A 161 0.06 -1.70 14.76
C ILE A 161 -0.14 -0.36 14.06
N VAL A 162 -0.14 0.73 14.83
CA VAL A 162 -0.27 2.09 14.30
C VAL A 162 0.67 3.02 15.05
N GLY A 163 1.27 3.96 14.35
CA GLY A 163 2.05 5.02 14.95
C GLY A 163 1.15 6.01 15.71
N GLU A 164 1.57 6.45 16.91
CA GLU A 164 0.81 7.41 17.74
C GLU A 164 0.46 8.71 16.98
N LYS A 165 1.26 9.05 15.99
CA LYS A 165 1.13 10.29 15.19
C LYS A 165 0.67 10.02 13.75
N ASP A 166 0.23 8.81 13.45
CA ASP A 166 -0.36 8.50 12.15
C ASP A 166 -1.71 9.25 12.03
N PRO A 167 -1.95 10.05 10.96
CA PRO A 167 -3.10 10.94 10.84
C PRO A 167 -4.43 10.22 10.63
#